data_537b7bf433ce5386b5dbc80231a8c56f
#
_entry.id   537b7bf433ce5386b5dbc80231a8c56f
#
_cell.length_a   1.000
_cell.length_b   1.000
_cell.length_c   1.000
_cell.angle_alpha   90.00
_cell.angle_beta   90.00
_cell.angle_gamma   90.00
#
_symmetry.space_group_name_H-M   'P 1'
#
loop_
_entity.id
_entity.type
_entity.pdbx_description
1 polymer ?
#
loop_
_entity_poly.entity_id
_entity_poly.type
_entity_poly.pdbx_seq_one_letter_code
_entity_poly.pdbx_strand_id
1 'polypeptide(L)'
;ELVEVVSQQDRHGNAFVTEKPDEGTLGAGARAILRVAAAVERTAEHHLARAILNAARDQKLDISSAEGFTAISGEGVSGSVEGRRAWVGNERMAERMGATLGLLLPGWTAEQTAHARSVVYVGIDDHVLGAMAFGDTLKHNAAATVRHLKYEGIRWITILSGDHPDAVRAIAAEVGADEVRAGLLPDEKVDEVRALAARSRGVAMVGDGVNDAPAMATATLGIAMGAAGTDVAIETADVVLMSDDVEKVDYVIHLGKRARRIVRQN
;
A
#
# COMPACT_ATOMS: atom_id res chain seq x y z
N GLU A 1 -0.85 -0.59 2.85
CA GLU A 1 -2.31 -0.48 2.89
C GLU A 1 -2.93 -1.58 3.76
N LEU A 2 -4.13 -1.36 4.34
CA LEU A 2 -4.87 -2.40 5.04
C LEU A 2 -5.50 -3.34 4.00
N VAL A 3 -5.09 -4.59 4.01
CA VAL A 3 -5.50 -5.59 3.01
C VAL A 3 -6.66 -6.43 3.50
N GLU A 4 -6.62 -6.83 4.78
CA GLU A 4 -7.57 -7.81 5.30
C GLU A 4 -7.77 -7.61 6.81
N VAL A 5 -9.00 -7.79 7.26
CA VAL A 5 -9.38 -7.77 8.67
C VAL A 5 -10.02 -9.09 9.01
N VAL A 6 -9.56 -9.72 10.09
CA VAL A 6 -10.19 -10.91 10.63
C VAL A 6 -10.78 -10.62 12.00
N SER A 7 -12.07 -10.90 12.17
CA SER A 7 -12.79 -10.69 13.42
C SER A 7 -13.14 -12.02 14.07
N GLN A 8 -12.95 -12.13 15.38
CA GLN A 8 -13.42 -13.29 16.16
C GLN A 8 -14.91 -13.16 16.44
N GLN A 9 -15.67 -14.23 16.15
CA GLN A 9 -17.12 -14.26 16.40
C GLN A 9 -17.49 -14.82 17.78
N ASP A 10 -16.64 -15.64 18.37
CA ASP A 10 -16.84 -16.14 19.71
C ASP A 10 -15.66 -15.77 20.65
N ARG A 11 -15.93 -15.84 21.97
CA ARG A 11 -14.93 -15.50 23.00
C ARG A 11 -13.78 -16.51 23.10
N HIS A 12 -13.90 -17.65 22.44
CA HIS A 12 -12.89 -18.73 22.45
C HIS A 12 -12.08 -18.77 21.17
N GLY A 13 -12.36 -17.87 20.19
CA GLY A 13 -11.61 -17.78 18.93
C GLY A 13 -11.81 -19.00 18.02
N ASN A 14 -12.95 -19.70 18.14
CA ASN A 14 -13.23 -20.92 17.37
C ASN A 14 -13.91 -20.61 16.01
N ALA A 15 -14.36 -19.38 15.80
CA ALA A 15 -14.90 -18.93 14.53
C ALA A 15 -14.49 -17.49 14.27
N PHE A 16 -14.12 -17.19 13.03
CA PHE A 16 -13.86 -15.81 12.62
C PHE A 16 -14.30 -15.55 11.18
N VAL A 17 -14.51 -14.30 10.89
CA VAL A 17 -14.84 -13.81 9.55
C VAL A 17 -13.68 -12.96 9.06
N THR A 18 -13.22 -13.26 7.87
CA THR A 18 -12.20 -12.51 7.15
C THR A 18 -12.86 -11.59 6.13
N GLU A 19 -12.50 -10.34 6.13
CA GLU A 19 -13.08 -9.32 5.27
C GLU A 19 -11.97 -8.42 4.68
N LYS A 20 -12.18 -7.98 3.44
CA LYS A 20 -11.25 -7.08 2.75
C LYS A 20 -11.89 -5.70 2.59
N PRO A 21 -11.22 -4.63 3.03
CA PRO A 21 -11.78 -3.28 2.98
C PRO A 21 -12.07 -2.77 1.57
N ASP A 22 -11.32 -3.22 0.56
CA ASP A 22 -11.44 -2.86 -0.84
C ASP A 22 -12.59 -3.58 -1.58
N GLU A 23 -13.11 -4.67 -1.01
CA GLU A 23 -14.23 -5.42 -1.59
C GLU A 23 -15.62 -4.86 -1.21
N GLY A 24 -15.67 -3.82 -0.35
CA GLY A 24 -16.93 -3.17 0.03
C GLY A 24 -17.00 -2.69 1.47
N THR A 25 -18.23 -2.59 1.98
CA THR A 25 -18.46 -2.18 3.38
C THR A 25 -18.18 -3.35 4.31
N LEU A 26 -17.26 -3.16 5.24
CA LEU A 26 -16.94 -4.15 6.28
C LEU A 26 -18.14 -4.46 7.17
N GLY A 27 -18.26 -5.70 7.61
CA GLY A 27 -19.25 -6.14 8.57
C GLY A 27 -19.01 -5.59 9.98
N ALA A 28 -19.94 -5.83 10.88
CA ALA A 28 -19.93 -5.25 12.22
C ALA A 28 -18.67 -5.59 13.03
N GLY A 29 -18.18 -6.83 12.92
CA GLY A 29 -16.98 -7.28 13.62
C GLY A 29 -15.71 -6.55 13.15
N ALA A 30 -15.45 -6.55 11.85
CA ALA A 30 -14.30 -5.88 11.25
C ALA A 30 -14.36 -4.35 11.47
N ARG A 31 -15.54 -3.75 11.39
CA ARG A 31 -15.74 -2.32 11.70
C ARG A 31 -15.44 -2.00 13.17
N ALA A 32 -15.80 -2.88 14.11
CA ALA A 32 -15.47 -2.69 15.51
C ALA A 32 -13.96 -2.74 15.76
N ILE A 33 -13.26 -3.71 15.15
CA ILE A 33 -11.79 -3.82 15.22
C ILE A 33 -11.13 -2.57 14.66
N LEU A 34 -11.53 -2.16 13.45
CA LEU A 34 -10.96 -0.99 12.78
C LEU A 34 -11.21 0.30 13.56
N ARG A 35 -12.38 0.44 14.21
CA ARG A 35 -12.70 1.60 15.06
C ARG A 35 -11.78 1.65 16.30
N VAL A 36 -11.61 0.51 16.98
CA VAL A 36 -10.74 0.42 18.16
C VAL A 36 -9.30 0.72 17.79
N ALA A 37 -8.80 0.11 16.70
CA ALA A 37 -7.46 0.35 16.22
C ALA A 37 -7.24 1.82 15.83
N ALA A 38 -8.17 2.42 15.09
CA ALA A 38 -8.09 3.82 14.69
C ALA A 38 -8.13 4.79 15.88
N ALA A 39 -8.88 4.46 16.93
CA ALA A 39 -8.92 5.26 18.15
C ALA A 39 -7.57 5.29 18.87
N VAL A 40 -6.91 4.14 18.99
CA VAL A 40 -5.59 4.01 19.64
C VAL A 40 -4.48 4.61 18.79
N GLU A 41 -4.50 4.39 17.47
CA GLU A 41 -3.46 4.84 16.53
C GLU A 41 -3.59 6.31 16.10
N ARG A 42 -4.61 7.02 16.56
CA ARG A 42 -4.94 8.38 16.09
C ARG A 42 -3.80 9.38 16.25
N THR A 43 -2.96 9.21 17.26
CA THR A 43 -1.82 10.11 17.57
C THR A 43 -0.47 9.56 17.11
N ALA A 44 -0.46 8.36 16.52
CA ALA A 44 0.76 7.74 16.01
C ALA A 44 1.09 8.21 14.58
N GLU A 45 2.38 8.39 14.28
CA GLU A 45 2.82 8.95 12.99
C GLU A 45 3.43 7.91 12.03
N HIS A 46 3.40 6.62 12.40
CA HIS A 46 3.99 5.56 11.56
C HIS A 46 3.04 5.11 10.43
N HIS A 47 3.60 4.42 9.43
CA HIS A 47 2.88 4.02 8.22
C HIS A 47 1.65 3.13 8.48
N LEU A 48 1.69 2.24 9.47
CA LEU A 48 0.53 1.39 9.81
C LEU A 48 -0.61 2.23 10.40
N ALA A 49 -0.31 3.20 11.27
CA ALA A 49 -1.33 4.12 11.81
C ALA A 49 -2.05 4.86 10.68
N ARG A 50 -1.29 5.37 9.70
CA ARG A 50 -1.88 6.03 8.53
C ARG A 50 -2.78 5.10 7.72
N ALA A 51 -2.37 3.85 7.51
CA ALA A 51 -3.18 2.86 6.81
C ALA A 51 -4.50 2.56 7.54
N ILE A 52 -4.45 2.41 8.88
CA ILE A 52 -5.63 2.19 9.74
C ILE A 52 -6.59 3.38 9.66
N LEU A 53 -6.07 4.60 9.80
CA LEU A 53 -6.87 5.82 9.79
C LEU A 53 -7.51 6.09 8.41
N ASN A 54 -6.80 5.80 7.33
CA ASN A 54 -7.35 5.90 5.98
C ASN A 54 -8.48 4.88 5.78
N ALA A 55 -8.27 3.61 6.10
CA ALA A 55 -9.30 2.59 6.01
C ALA A 55 -10.54 2.93 6.86
N ALA A 56 -10.34 3.45 8.08
CA ALA A 56 -11.45 3.88 8.93
C ALA A 56 -12.24 5.06 8.33
N ARG A 57 -11.55 6.00 7.67
CA ARG A 57 -12.18 7.12 6.96
C ARG A 57 -12.97 6.63 5.74
N ASP A 58 -12.42 5.74 4.95
CA ASP A 58 -13.07 5.17 3.75
C ASP A 58 -14.32 4.39 4.12
N GLN A 59 -14.28 3.68 5.24
CA GLN A 59 -15.42 2.98 5.83
C GLN A 59 -16.39 3.92 6.60
N LYS A 60 -16.14 5.25 6.60
CA LYS A 60 -16.95 6.28 7.27
C LYS A 60 -17.22 5.96 8.74
N LEU A 61 -16.17 5.50 9.45
CA LEU A 61 -16.27 5.23 10.87
C LEU A 61 -16.13 6.51 11.68
N ASP A 62 -16.97 6.65 12.69
CA ASP A 62 -16.76 7.65 13.74
C ASP A 62 -15.70 7.13 14.70
N ILE A 63 -14.60 7.88 14.87
CA ILE A 63 -13.42 7.47 15.63
C ILE A 63 -13.35 8.29 16.91
N SER A 64 -13.61 7.65 18.03
CA SER A 64 -13.36 8.22 19.36
C SER A 64 -11.86 8.47 19.55
N SER A 65 -11.46 9.40 20.40
CA SER A 65 -10.05 9.53 20.80
C SER A 65 -9.76 8.60 21.97
N ALA A 66 -8.62 7.89 21.90
CA ALA A 66 -8.10 7.19 23.06
C ALA A 66 -7.44 8.19 24.03
N GLU A 67 -7.59 7.94 25.32
CA GLU A 67 -6.86 8.65 26.37
C GLU A 67 -5.65 7.83 26.83
N GLY A 68 -4.61 8.49 27.37
CA GLY A 68 -3.47 7.79 27.95
C GLY A 68 -2.65 6.95 26.96
N PHE A 69 -2.44 7.46 25.75
CA PHE A 69 -1.64 6.79 24.71
C PHE A 69 -0.26 6.39 25.23
N THR A 70 0.11 5.13 25.03
CA THR A 70 1.42 4.58 25.37
C THR A 70 1.93 3.71 24.22
N ALA A 71 3.09 4.07 23.68
CA ALA A 71 3.80 3.27 22.69
C ALA A 71 4.86 2.39 23.38
N ILE A 72 4.90 1.10 23.01
CA ILE A 72 5.89 0.14 23.48
C ILE A 72 6.72 -0.28 22.28
N SER A 73 7.98 0.15 22.28
CA SER A 73 8.88 -0.06 21.14
C SER A 73 9.00 -1.54 20.78
N GLY A 74 8.77 -1.85 19.52
CA GLY A 74 8.84 -3.21 18.97
C GLY A 74 7.68 -4.14 19.36
N GLU A 75 6.66 -3.65 20.09
CA GLU A 75 5.50 -4.45 20.47
C GLU A 75 4.19 -3.86 19.94
N GLY A 76 3.92 -2.56 20.17
CA GLY A 76 2.68 -1.93 19.75
C GLY A 76 2.31 -0.71 20.56
N VAL A 77 1.04 -0.37 20.55
CA VAL A 77 0.47 0.82 21.21
C VAL A 77 -0.76 0.45 22.03
N SER A 78 -1.03 1.21 23.08
CA SER A 78 -2.25 1.06 23.89
C SER A 78 -2.78 2.42 24.35
N GLY A 79 -4.05 2.44 24.70
CA GLY A 79 -4.76 3.60 25.24
C GLY A 79 -6.08 3.21 25.86
N SER A 80 -6.77 4.12 26.52
CA SER A 80 -8.10 3.91 27.05
C SER A 80 -9.16 4.37 26.04
N VAL A 81 -10.01 3.49 25.61
CA VAL A 81 -11.14 3.76 24.73
C VAL A 81 -12.42 3.42 25.49
N GLU A 82 -13.28 4.40 25.74
CA GLU A 82 -14.53 4.23 26.51
C GLU A 82 -14.28 3.61 27.90
N GLY A 83 -13.18 4.00 28.56
CA GLY A 83 -12.81 3.50 29.88
C GLY A 83 -12.21 2.10 29.93
N ARG A 84 -12.00 1.46 28.78
CA ARG A 84 -11.37 0.14 28.68
C ARG A 84 -9.99 0.27 28.00
N ARG A 85 -9.06 -0.59 28.40
CA ARG A 85 -7.71 -0.60 27.82
C ARG A 85 -7.74 -1.25 26.43
N ALA A 86 -7.66 -0.45 25.39
CA ALA A 86 -7.52 -0.91 24.01
C ALA A 86 -6.03 -0.95 23.60
N TRP A 87 -5.68 -1.87 22.72
CA TRP A 87 -4.32 -2.03 22.24
C TRP A 87 -4.26 -2.56 20.80
N VAL A 88 -3.17 -2.20 20.12
CA VAL A 88 -2.80 -2.67 18.78
C VAL A 88 -1.33 -3.06 18.80
N GLY A 89 -0.98 -4.24 18.32
CA GLY A 89 0.41 -4.67 18.32
C GLY A 89 0.63 -6.09 17.83
N ASN A 90 1.87 -6.56 17.97
CA ASN A 90 2.25 -7.92 17.62
C ASN A 90 1.90 -8.93 18.75
N GLU A 91 2.33 -10.18 18.59
CA GLU A 91 2.09 -11.25 19.55
C GLU A 91 2.62 -10.93 20.97
N ARG A 92 3.79 -10.26 21.06
CA ARG A 92 4.36 -9.84 22.36
C ARG A 92 3.45 -8.82 23.06
N MET A 93 2.80 -7.95 22.30
CA MET A 93 1.83 -7.02 22.85
C MET A 93 0.61 -7.76 23.40
N ALA A 94 0.09 -8.77 22.70
CA ALA A 94 -1.00 -9.61 23.17
C ALA A 94 -0.62 -10.33 24.48
N GLU A 95 0.55 -10.96 24.54
CA GLU A 95 1.07 -11.59 25.75
C GLU A 95 1.20 -10.61 26.92
N ARG A 96 1.72 -9.41 26.69
CA ARG A 96 1.84 -8.33 27.68
C ARG A 96 0.48 -7.91 28.25
N MET A 97 -0.56 -7.95 27.44
CA MET A 97 -1.92 -7.64 27.86
C MET A 97 -2.62 -8.83 28.53
N GLY A 98 -1.96 -9.99 28.64
CA GLY A 98 -2.55 -11.22 29.17
C GLY A 98 -3.55 -11.86 28.20
N ALA A 99 -3.54 -11.45 26.95
CA ALA A 99 -4.47 -11.92 25.93
C ALA A 99 -3.96 -13.19 25.23
N THR A 100 -4.89 -14.09 24.94
CA THR A 100 -4.59 -15.32 24.19
C THR A 100 -5.13 -15.19 22.76
N LEU A 101 -4.31 -15.54 21.77
CA LEU A 101 -4.65 -15.43 20.33
C LEU A 101 -5.60 -16.56 19.99
N GLY A 102 -6.36 -17.20 20.45
CA GLY A 102 -7.26 -18.27 20.01
C GLY A 102 -6.64 -19.24 18.99
N LEU A 103 -7.33 -20.30 18.69
CA LEU A 103 -6.77 -21.41 17.88
C LEU A 103 -6.54 -21.06 16.40
N LEU A 104 -7.31 -20.15 15.84
CA LEU A 104 -7.34 -19.90 14.39
C LEU A 104 -6.44 -18.75 13.95
N LEU A 105 -6.23 -17.74 14.80
CA LEU A 105 -5.40 -16.58 14.45
C LEU A 105 -3.95 -16.92 14.10
N PRO A 106 -3.25 -17.84 14.79
CA PRO A 106 -1.88 -18.19 14.41
C PRO A 106 -1.77 -18.78 13.00
N GLY A 107 -2.72 -19.61 12.58
CA GLY A 107 -2.77 -20.16 11.22
C GLY A 107 -2.99 -19.09 10.17
N TRP A 108 -3.94 -18.19 10.40
CA TRP A 108 -4.19 -17.05 9.53
C TRP A 108 -2.98 -16.10 9.47
N THR A 109 -2.35 -15.80 10.60
CA THR A 109 -1.13 -14.98 10.65
C THR A 109 0.01 -15.59 9.84
N ALA A 110 0.21 -16.90 9.94
CA ALA A 110 1.23 -17.59 9.16
C ALA A 110 0.96 -17.49 7.65
N GLU A 111 -0.30 -17.60 7.23
CA GLU A 111 -0.72 -17.40 5.84
C GLU A 111 -0.43 -15.96 5.36
N GLN A 112 -0.82 -14.95 6.14
CA GLN A 112 -0.55 -13.55 5.79
C GLN A 112 0.95 -13.26 5.68
N THR A 113 1.73 -13.79 6.62
CA THR A 113 3.19 -13.64 6.63
C THR A 113 3.85 -14.32 5.42
N ALA A 114 3.34 -15.47 4.99
CA ALA A 114 3.81 -16.14 3.77
C ALA A 114 3.57 -15.30 2.50
N HIS A 115 2.58 -14.39 2.53
CA HIS A 115 2.32 -13.40 1.48
C HIS A 115 3.07 -12.07 1.70
N ALA A 116 4.11 -12.06 2.54
CA ALA A 116 4.89 -10.86 2.89
C ALA A 116 4.05 -9.71 3.49
N ARG A 117 2.95 -10.03 4.16
CA ARG A 117 2.08 -9.06 4.83
C ARG A 117 2.47 -8.92 6.31
N SER A 118 2.42 -7.69 6.81
CA SER A 118 2.57 -7.40 8.24
C SER A 118 1.23 -7.62 8.96
N VAL A 119 1.25 -8.30 10.09
CA VAL A 119 0.04 -8.55 10.90
C VAL A 119 0.13 -7.81 12.21
N VAL A 120 -0.96 -7.19 12.62
CA VAL A 120 -1.18 -6.66 13.96
C VAL A 120 -2.47 -7.21 14.56
N TYR A 121 -2.44 -7.47 15.85
CA TYR A 121 -3.60 -7.87 16.63
C TYR A 121 -4.22 -6.65 17.28
N VAL A 122 -5.52 -6.69 17.45
CA VAL A 122 -6.31 -5.65 18.13
C VAL A 122 -7.07 -6.27 19.28
N GLY A 123 -7.00 -5.66 20.43
CA GLY A 123 -7.69 -6.18 21.60
C GLY A 123 -8.18 -5.09 22.55
N ILE A 124 -9.02 -5.51 23.49
CA ILE A 124 -9.51 -4.73 24.61
C ILE A 124 -9.30 -5.54 25.88
N ASP A 125 -8.62 -4.95 26.88
CA ASP A 125 -8.21 -5.60 28.11
C ASP A 125 -7.37 -6.86 27.79
N ASP A 126 -7.77 -8.04 28.25
CA ASP A 126 -7.16 -9.34 28.00
C ASP A 126 -7.82 -10.14 26.83
N HIS A 127 -8.65 -9.48 26.03
CA HIS A 127 -9.39 -10.12 24.94
C HIS A 127 -8.89 -9.62 23.57
N VAL A 128 -8.51 -10.55 22.70
CA VAL A 128 -8.27 -10.27 21.28
C VAL A 128 -9.59 -10.16 20.55
N LEU A 129 -9.84 -9.04 19.90
CA LEU A 129 -11.00 -8.84 19.02
C LEU A 129 -10.77 -9.46 17.64
N GLY A 130 -9.53 -9.45 17.18
CA GLY A 130 -9.12 -9.97 15.89
C GLY A 130 -7.75 -9.43 15.47
N ALA A 131 -7.48 -9.50 14.16
CA ALA A 131 -6.23 -9.03 13.59
C ALA A 131 -6.45 -8.30 12.26
N MET A 132 -5.44 -7.55 11.86
CA MET A 132 -5.39 -6.83 10.60
C MET A 132 -4.09 -7.17 9.87
N ALA A 133 -4.18 -7.45 8.57
CA ALA A 133 -3.03 -7.65 7.69
C ALA A 133 -2.80 -6.43 6.81
N PHE A 134 -1.54 -6.02 6.71
CA PHE A 134 -1.08 -4.90 5.90
C PHE A 134 -0.09 -5.40 4.87
N GLY A 135 -0.21 -4.92 3.67
CA GLY A 135 0.68 -5.25 2.58
C GLY A 135 0.62 -4.19 1.49
N ASP A 136 1.50 -4.33 0.54
CA ASP A 136 1.39 -3.57 -0.69
C ASP A 136 0.36 -4.26 -1.57
N THR A 137 -0.74 -3.56 -1.80
CA THR A 137 -1.76 -4.01 -2.75
C THR A 137 -1.56 -3.31 -4.08
N LEU A 138 -1.78 -4.06 -5.14
CA LEU A 138 -1.89 -3.46 -6.45
C LEU A 138 -3.08 -2.49 -6.46
N LYS A 139 -2.84 -1.29 -6.99
CA LYS A 139 -3.96 -0.38 -7.26
C LYS A 139 -4.94 -1.08 -8.17
N HIS A 140 -6.21 -1.08 -7.80
CA HIS A 140 -7.28 -1.84 -8.47
C HIS A 140 -7.37 -1.61 -9.98
N ASN A 141 -6.90 -0.45 -10.46
CA ASN A 141 -6.88 -0.07 -11.87
C ASN A 141 -5.55 -0.36 -12.59
N ALA A 142 -4.49 -0.84 -11.90
CA ALA A 142 -3.15 -1.00 -12.47
C ALA A 142 -3.14 -1.94 -13.69
N ALA A 143 -3.77 -3.11 -13.60
CA ALA A 143 -3.85 -4.05 -14.71
C ALA A 143 -4.68 -3.50 -15.90
N ALA A 144 -5.74 -2.74 -15.62
CA ALA A 144 -6.53 -2.08 -16.66
C ALA A 144 -5.69 -0.99 -17.36
N THR A 145 -4.97 -0.19 -16.59
CA THR A 145 -4.08 0.85 -17.12
C THR A 145 -2.97 0.26 -18.00
N VAL A 146 -2.31 -0.80 -17.55
CA VAL A 146 -1.28 -1.49 -18.35
C VAL A 146 -1.84 -1.99 -19.68
N ARG A 147 -3.03 -2.60 -19.69
CA ARG A 147 -3.70 -3.03 -20.93
C ARG A 147 -4.00 -1.84 -21.84
N HIS A 148 -4.48 -0.71 -21.28
CA HIS A 148 -4.81 0.47 -22.05
C HIS A 148 -3.57 1.15 -22.63
N LEU A 149 -2.48 1.24 -21.88
CA LEU A 149 -1.18 1.71 -22.37
C LEU A 149 -0.69 0.88 -23.57
N LYS A 150 -0.81 -0.44 -23.51
CA LYS A 150 -0.47 -1.33 -24.62
C LYS A 150 -1.36 -1.09 -25.84
N TYR A 151 -2.67 -0.91 -25.63
CA TYR A 151 -3.60 -0.54 -26.70
C TYR A 151 -3.24 0.80 -27.34
N GLU A 152 -2.82 1.79 -26.56
CA GLU A 152 -2.31 3.08 -27.00
C GLU A 152 -0.94 2.98 -27.73
N GLY A 153 -0.34 1.80 -27.82
CA GLY A 153 0.88 1.55 -28.58
C GLY A 153 2.18 1.62 -27.78
N ILE A 154 2.12 1.56 -26.45
CA ILE A 154 3.28 1.26 -25.63
C ILE A 154 3.64 -0.21 -25.86
N ARG A 155 4.82 -0.46 -26.38
CA ARG A 155 5.23 -1.79 -26.84
C ARG A 155 5.74 -2.69 -25.75
N TRP A 156 6.30 -2.09 -24.69
CA TRP A 156 6.99 -2.82 -23.65
C TRP A 156 6.84 -2.10 -22.30
N ILE A 157 6.49 -2.85 -21.28
CA ILE A 157 6.33 -2.34 -19.92
C ILE A 157 7.23 -3.17 -19.01
N THR A 158 8.17 -2.52 -18.35
CA THR A 158 9.11 -3.11 -17.40
C THR A 158 8.84 -2.58 -16.00
N ILE A 159 8.80 -3.47 -15.01
CA ILE A 159 8.78 -3.09 -13.59
C ILE A 159 10.21 -3.10 -13.06
N LEU A 160 10.63 -1.97 -12.46
CA LEU A 160 11.89 -1.83 -11.74
C LEU A 160 11.58 -1.67 -10.24
N SER A 161 12.04 -2.59 -9.41
CA SER A 161 11.79 -2.56 -7.96
C SER A 161 13.01 -2.96 -7.14
N GLY A 162 13.14 -2.38 -5.95
CA GLY A 162 14.10 -2.85 -4.94
C GLY A 162 13.63 -4.06 -4.14
N ASP A 163 12.37 -4.48 -4.30
CA ASP A 163 11.75 -5.55 -3.53
C ASP A 163 12.21 -6.95 -3.98
N HIS A 164 11.84 -7.94 -3.17
CA HIS A 164 12.22 -9.34 -3.42
C HIS A 164 11.67 -9.83 -4.78
N PRO A 165 12.49 -10.56 -5.57
CA PRO A 165 12.13 -10.98 -6.93
C PRO A 165 10.82 -11.74 -7.05
N ASP A 166 10.46 -12.57 -6.09
CA ASP A 166 9.21 -13.35 -6.14
C ASP A 166 7.96 -12.46 -5.99
N ALA A 167 8.02 -11.47 -5.10
CA ALA A 167 6.94 -10.50 -4.91
C ALA A 167 6.74 -9.67 -6.18
N VAL A 168 7.81 -9.14 -6.76
CA VAL A 168 7.73 -8.32 -7.97
C VAL A 168 7.25 -9.12 -9.17
N ARG A 169 7.66 -10.39 -9.30
CA ARG A 169 7.17 -11.29 -10.36
C ARG A 169 5.66 -11.55 -10.26
N ALA A 170 5.15 -11.76 -9.04
CA ALA A 170 3.72 -11.95 -8.83
C ALA A 170 2.92 -10.71 -9.26
N ILE A 171 3.36 -9.53 -8.84
CA ILE A 171 2.79 -8.23 -9.23
C ILE A 171 2.83 -8.06 -10.75
N ALA A 172 3.97 -8.32 -11.39
CA ALA A 172 4.14 -8.16 -12.83
C ALA A 172 3.21 -9.07 -13.64
N ALA A 173 3.03 -10.30 -13.18
CA ALA A 173 2.10 -11.24 -13.81
C ALA A 173 0.64 -10.75 -13.70
N GLU A 174 0.26 -10.20 -12.55
CA GLU A 174 -1.09 -9.69 -12.31
C GLU A 174 -1.40 -8.44 -13.13
N VAL A 175 -0.47 -7.49 -13.22
CA VAL A 175 -0.66 -6.27 -14.04
C VAL A 175 -0.45 -6.52 -15.53
N GLY A 176 0.19 -7.62 -15.92
CA GLY A 176 0.52 -7.92 -17.32
C GLY A 176 1.72 -7.13 -17.84
N ALA A 177 2.73 -6.88 -17.00
CA ALA A 177 4.01 -6.32 -17.43
C ALA A 177 4.81 -7.33 -18.25
N ASP A 178 5.69 -6.83 -19.14
CA ASP A 178 6.45 -7.67 -20.08
C ASP A 178 7.80 -8.09 -19.51
N GLU A 179 8.35 -7.30 -18.59
CA GLU A 179 9.67 -7.53 -18.02
C GLU A 179 9.72 -7.09 -16.55
N VAL A 180 10.58 -7.76 -15.77
CA VAL A 180 10.82 -7.47 -14.35
C VAL A 180 12.31 -7.36 -14.08
N ARG A 181 12.69 -6.31 -13.36
CA ARG A 181 13.99 -6.15 -12.72
C ARG A 181 13.74 -5.90 -11.23
N ALA A 182 14.12 -6.82 -10.39
CA ALA A 182 13.84 -6.80 -8.96
C ALA A 182 15.13 -6.83 -8.13
N GLY A 183 15.05 -6.40 -6.87
CA GLY A 183 16.19 -6.33 -5.97
C GLY A 183 17.19 -5.24 -6.32
N LEU A 184 16.75 -4.20 -7.06
CA LEU A 184 17.62 -3.14 -7.55
C LEU A 184 17.90 -2.08 -6.48
N LEU A 185 19.15 -1.71 -6.35
CA LEU A 185 19.57 -0.50 -5.66
C LEU A 185 19.22 0.74 -6.51
N PRO A 186 19.14 1.95 -5.90
CA PRO A 186 18.81 3.17 -6.64
C PRO A 186 19.71 3.42 -7.87
N ASP A 187 21.01 3.21 -7.75
CA ASP A 187 21.96 3.39 -8.86
C ASP A 187 21.76 2.35 -9.95
N GLU A 188 21.42 1.12 -9.60
CA GLU A 188 21.12 0.06 -10.56
C GLU A 188 19.84 0.35 -11.34
N LYS A 189 18.85 1.00 -10.74
CA LYS A 189 17.67 1.48 -11.49
C LYS A 189 18.05 2.49 -12.57
N VAL A 190 18.99 3.39 -12.28
CA VAL A 190 19.51 4.35 -13.27
C VAL A 190 20.16 3.63 -14.44
N ASP A 191 20.98 2.63 -14.17
CA ASP A 191 21.67 1.86 -15.20
C ASP A 191 20.69 1.05 -16.06
N GLU A 192 19.67 0.45 -15.46
CA GLU A 192 18.60 -0.24 -16.19
C GLU A 192 17.82 0.73 -17.10
N VAL A 193 17.44 1.92 -16.63
CA VAL A 193 16.76 2.93 -17.46
C VAL A 193 17.65 3.36 -18.62
N ARG A 194 18.95 3.56 -18.39
CA ARG A 194 19.92 3.90 -19.43
C ARG A 194 20.05 2.78 -20.48
N ALA A 195 20.09 1.52 -20.04
CA ALA A 195 20.14 0.37 -20.93
C ALA A 195 18.84 0.24 -21.76
N LEU A 196 17.68 0.49 -21.16
CA LEU A 196 16.40 0.53 -21.87
C LEU A 196 16.35 1.66 -22.90
N ALA A 197 16.83 2.86 -22.55
CA ALA A 197 16.88 4.01 -23.46
C ALA A 197 17.79 3.77 -24.67
N ALA A 198 18.90 3.06 -24.49
CA ALA A 198 19.84 2.74 -25.57
C ALA A 198 19.25 1.77 -26.63
N ARG A 199 18.31 0.89 -26.22
CA ARG A 199 17.70 -0.11 -27.11
C ARG A 199 16.30 0.23 -27.61
N SER A 200 15.76 1.38 -27.21
CA SER A 200 14.43 1.84 -27.58
C SER A 200 14.44 3.26 -28.15
N ARG A 201 13.32 3.66 -28.81
CA ARG A 201 13.20 5.03 -29.34
C ARG A 201 12.86 6.08 -28.27
N GLY A 202 12.51 5.65 -27.09
CA GLY A 202 12.17 6.48 -25.95
C GLY A 202 11.67 5.61 -24.81
N VAL A 203 12.00 6.03 -23.59
CA VAL A 203 11.59 5.41 -22.33
C VAL A 203 10.88 6.46 -21.49
N ALA A 204 9.68 6.13 -21.03
CA ALA A 204 9.03 6.86 -19.97
C ALA A 204 9.29 6.12 -18.65
N MET A 205 9.84 6.81 -17.66
CA MET A 205 10.00 6.31 -16.30
C MET A 205 8.92 6.93 -15.43
N VAL A 206 8.16 6.08 -14.73
CA VAL A 206 7.13 6.49 -13.76
C VAL A 206 7.59 6.08 -12.37
N GLY A 207 7.64 7.00 -11.43
CA GLY A 207 8.11 6.76 -10.08
C GLY A 207 7.48 7.71 -9.05
N ASP A 208 7.86 7.55 -7.77
CA ASP A 208 7.37 8.37 -6.66
C ASP A 208 8.01 9.77 -6.56
N GLY A 209 9.02 10.03 -7.36
CA GLY A 209 9.72 11.32 -7.40
C GLY A 209 10.75 11.55 -6.30
N VAL A 210 10.92 10.64 -5.36
CA VAL A 210 11.91 10.76 -4.28
C VAL A 210 13.06 9.79 -4.52
N ASN A 211 12.80 8.50 -4.44
CA ASN A 211 13.82 7.47 -4.62
C ASN A 211 14.15 7.22 -6.10
N ASP A 212 13.20 7.48 -6.99
CA ASP A 212 13.34 7.24 -8.43
C ASP A 212 13.75 8.49 -9.21
N ALA A 213 13.98 9.64 -8.56
CA ALA A 213 14.36 10.90 -9.20
C ALA A 213 15.58 10.78 -10.16
N PRO A 214 16.70 10.13 -9.78
CA PRO A 214 17.84 9.96 -10.69
C PRO A 214 17.51 9.08 -11.91
N ALA A 215 16.69 8.04 -11.73
CA ALA A 215 16.25 7.16 -12.80
C ALA A 215 15.29 7.88 -13.77
N MET A 216 14.37 8.70 -13.23
CA MET A 216 13.48 9.54 -14.04
C MET A 216 14.23 10.58 -14.85
N ALA A 217 15.23 11.26 -14.27
CA ALA A 217 16.07 12.22 -14.99
C ALA A 217 16.90 11.57 -16.12
N THR A 218 17.13 10.27 -16.07
CA THR A 218 17.87 9.50 -17.10
C THR A 218 16.96 9.05 -18.24
N ALA A 219 15.65 8.98 -18.02
CA ALA A 219 14.67 8.56 -19.01
C ALA A 219 14.46 9.62 -20.10
N THR A 220 13.79 9.25 -21.20
CA THR A 220 13.36 10.21 -22.23
C THR A 220 12.20 11.08 -21.72
N LEU A 221 11.41 10.55 -20.83
CA LEU A 221 10.29 11.22 -20.15
C LEU A 221 10.22 10.72 -18.71
N GLY A 222 10.43 11.60 -17.75
CA GLY A 222 10.24 11.35 -16.33
C GLY A 222 8.82 11.75 -15.88
N ILE A 223 8.09 10.84 -15.27
CA ILE A 223 6.74 11.09 -14.73
C ILE A 223 6.76 10.81 -13.22
N ALA A 224 6.64 11.83 -12.41
CA ALA A 224 6.47 11.68 -10.96
C ALA A 224 5.00 11.51 -10.61
N MET A 225 4.69 10.55 -9.71
CA MET A 225 3.33 10.23 -9.28
C MET A 225 3.23 10.31 -7.76
N GLY A 226 2.08 10.83 -7.26
CA GLY A 226 1.88 10.99 -5.81
C GLY A 226 2.73 12.08 -5.16
N ALA A 227 3.45 12.84 -5.95
CA ALA A 227 4.44 13.84 -5.50
C ALA A 227 3.82 15.17 -5.03
N ALA A 228 2.58 15.17 -4.55
CA ALA A 228 1.95 16.37 -4.04
C ALA A 228 2.77 16.96 -2.89
N GLY A 229 3.71 17.86 -3.23
CA GLY A 229 4.48 18.65 -2.29
C GLY A 229 5.95 18.28 -2.08
N THR A 230 6.55 17.40 -2.87
CA THR A 230 8.00 17.21 -2.82
C THR A 230 8.69 18.06 -3.89
N ASP A 231 9.51 19.02 -3.45
CA ASP A 231 10.27 19.90 -4.35
C ASP A 231 11.16 19.09 -5.31
N VAL A 232 11.71 17.97 -4.85
CA VAL A 232 12.57 17.07 -5.64
C VAL A 232 11.84 16.48 -6.87
N ALA A 233 10.60 16.05 -6.70
CA ALA A 233 9.82 15.51 -7.81
C ALA A 233 9.49 16.56 -8.86
N ILE A 234 9.19 17.79 -8.41
CA ILE A 234 8.87 18.93 -9.29
C ILE A 234 10.11 19.37 -10.08
N GLU A 235 11.29 19.31 -9.49
CA GLU A 235 12.54 19.71 -10.13
C GLU A 235 13.10 18.66 -11.10
N THR A 236 12.77 17.37 -10.91
CA THR A 236 13.41 16.27 -11.65
C THR A 236 12.53 15.63 -12.71
N ALA A 237 11.21 15.70 -12.59
CA ALA A 237 10.29 15.08 -13.54
C ALA A 237 9.83 16.07 -14.64
N ASP A 238 9.68 15.56 -15.86
CA ASP A 238 9.08 16.32 -16.96
C ASP A 238 7.56 16.51 -16.77
N VAL A 239 6.93 15.56 -16.08
CA VAL A 239 5.50 15.57 -15.76
C VAL A 239 5.30 15.18 -14.30
N VAL A 240 4.46 15.93 -13.58
CA VAL A 240 4.08 15.63 -12.20
C VAL A 240 2.59 15.36 -12.13
N LEU A 241 2.23 14.17 -11.64
CA LEU A 241 0.85 13.79 -11.37
C LEU A 241 0.54 14.07 -9.90
N MET A 242 -0.39 14.98 -9.66
CA MET A 242 -0.77 15.44 -8.31
C MET A 242 -1.51 14.38 -7.50
N SER A 243 -1.99 13.33 -8.14
CA SER A 243 -2.65 12.20 -7.50
C SER A 243 -1.85 10.92 -7.68
N ASP A 244 -1.95 10.03 -6.71
CA ASP A 244 -1.35 8.70 -6.75
C ASP A 244 -2.24 7.70 -7.53
N ASP A 245 -2.67 8.11 -8.73
CA ASP A 245 -3.58 7.37 -9.60
C ASP A 245 -2.88 7.00 -10.92
N VAL A 246 -2.66 5.71 -11.12
CA VAL A 246 -1.94 5.16 -12.28
C VAL A 246 -2.65 5.47 -13.61
N GLU A 247 -3.97 5.63 -13.61
CA GLU A 247 -4.74 5.98 -14.81
C GLU A 247 -4.33 7.34 -15.39
N LYS A 248 -3.80 8.24 -14.56
CA LYS A 248 -3.30 9.53 -15.03
C LYS A 248 -2.10 9.42 -15.96
N VAL A 249 -1.32 8.35 -15.86
CA VAL A 249 -0.21 8.07 -16.79
C VAL A 249 -0.75 7.86 -18.20
N ASP A 250 -1.80 7.06 -18.34
CA ASP A 250 -2.46 6.84 -19.62
C ASP A 250 -3.04 8.15 -20.20
N TYR A 251 -3.71 8.93 -19.35
CA TYR A 251 -4.24 10.25 -19.74
C TYR A 251 -3.14 11.17 -20.29
N VAL A 252 -1.97 11.25 -19.65
CA VAL A 252 -0.84 12.10 -20.10
C VAL A 252 -0.32 11.62 -21.44
N ILE A 253 -0.16 10.32 -21.66
CA ILE A 253 0.30 9.75 -22.92
C ILE A 253 -0.69 10.05 -24.05
N HIS A 254 -1.98 9.88 -23.79
CA HIS A 254 -3.04 10.21 -24.75
C HIS A 254 -3.05 11.69 -25.09
N LEU A 255 -2.95 12.57 -24.10
CA LEU A 255 -2.87 14.02 -24.27
C LEU A 255 -1.68 14.44 -25.14
N GLY A 256 -0.50 13.89 -24.86
CA GLY A 256 0.72 14.14 -25.64
C GLY A 256 0.59 13.74 -27.12
N LYS A 257 -0.03 12.58 -27.39
CA LYS A 257 -0.31 12.14 -28.75
C LYS A 257 -1.28 13.06 -29.47
N ARG A 258 -2.32 13.53 -28.78
CA ARG A 258 -3.30 14.47 -29.33
C ARG A 258 -2.65 15.83 -29.65
N ALA A 259 -1.85 16.36 -28.73
CA ALA A 259 -1.12 17.61 -28.94
C ALA A 259 -0.19 17.51 -30.16
N ARG A 260 0.58 16.43 -30.28
CA ARG A 260 1.48 16.19 -31.44
C ARG A 260 0.71 16.11 -32.76
N ARG A 261 -0.49 15.55 -32.77
CA ARG A 261 -1.35 15.51 -33.98
C ARG A 261 -1.76 16.90 -34.42
N ILE A 262 -2.15 17.75 -33.48
CA ILE A 262 -2.53 19.16 -33.76
C ILE A 262 -1.35 19.94 -34.32
N VAL A 263 -0.16 19.83 -33.71
CA VAL A 263 1.06 20.51 -34.18
C VAL A 263 1.47 20.07 -35.59
N ARG A 264 1.21 18.84 -36.01
CA ARG A 264 1.50 18.33 -37.34
C ARG A 264 0.48 18.76 -38.41
N GLN A 265 -0.70 19.23 -38.00
CA GLN A 265 -1.74 19.69 -38.93
C GLN A 265 -1.65 21.20 -39.25
N ASN A 266 -0.90 21.94 -38.44
CA ASN A 266 -0.58 23.35 -38.66
C ASN A 266 0.80 23.49 -39.36
#